data_dc1f9aa6ab8831694632565e2c508a7a
#
_entry.id   dc1f9aa6ab8831694632565e2c508a7a
#
_cell.length_a   1.000
_cell.length_b   1.000
_cell.length_c   1.000
_cell.angle_alpha   90.00
_cell.angle_beta   90.00
_cell.angle_gamma   90.00
#
_symmetry.space_group_name_H-M   'P 1'
#
loop_
_entity.id
_entity.type
_entity.pdbx_description
1 polymer ?
#
loop_
_entity_poly.entity_id
_entity_poly.type
_entity_poly.pdbx_seq_one_letter_code
_entity_poly.pdbx_strand_id
1 'polypeptide(L)'
;MPTDRHRIVLFDLFGVIARHQRPGALEKMAARCHSSLDAFTTAYWTHRPPYDAGRHTASTYWTDVLHALSHPADTDADADTIEELRLTDIDSWSRVDEDMIAYVRSLRNRARVALLSNIPADHADAFLAAQPWLNDLDHVAFSGRIGAAKPDPAAFRHCVTALHAAPSDFLFVDDREENVRAAQAVGMNGHVFDSRAELAPVVDAWLPSR
;
A
#
# COMPACT_ATOMS: atom_id res chain seq x y z
N MET A 1 7.39 -32.06 12.41
CA MET A 1 5.98 -31.71 12.55
C MET A 1 5.76 -30.43 11.80
N PRO A 2 4.83 -30.32 10.84
CA PRO A 2 4.49 -29.03 10.31
C PRO A 2 3.97 -28.18 11.48
N THR A 3 4.63 -27.08 11.74
CA THR A 3 4.14 -26.09 12.70
C THR A 3 2.80 -25.60 12.18
N ASP A 4 1.76 -25.80 12.98
CA ASP A 4 0.40 -25.38 12.69
C ASP A 4 0.36 -23.85 12.71
N ARG A 5 0.64 -23.23 11.55
CA ARG A 5 0.72 -21.77 11.38
C ARG A 5 -0.68 -21.19 11.18
N HIS A 6 -1.55 -21.32 12.19
CA HIS A 6 -2.90 -20.73 12.14
C HIS A 6 -2.85 -19.20 12.16
N ARG A 7 -1.88 -18.62 12.88
CA ARG A 7 -1.77 -17.18 13.03
C ARG A 7 -1.19 -16.52 11.76
N ILE A 8 -1.74 -15.37 11.43
CA ILE A 8 -1.38 -14.58 10.25
C ILE A 8 -0.99 -13.19 10.70
N VAL A 9 0.17 -12.71 10.27
CA VAL A 9 0.52 -11.29 10.39
C VAL A 9 0.31 -10.65 9.02
N LEU A 10 -0.67 -9.76 8.93
CA LEU A 10 -1.04 -9.03 7.73
C LEU A 10 -0.46 -7.62 7.84
N PHE A 11 0.47 -7.29 6.96
CA PHE A 11 1.17 -5.99 6.97
C PHE A 11 0.62 -5.04 5.92
N ASP A 12 0.59 -3.75 6.24
CA ASP A 12 0.65 -2.71 5.23
C ASP A 12 2.06 -2.64 4.62
N LEU A 13 2.16 -1.95 3.49
CA LEU A 13 3.42 -1.75 2.78
C LEU A 13 4.05 -0.40 3.10
N PHE A 14 3.41 0.69 2.68
CA PHE A 14 3.98 2.04 2.77
C PHE A 14 3.81 2.63 4.17
N GLY A 15 4.93 3.05 4.78
CA GLY A 15 4.96 3.47 6.18
C GLY A 15 5.26 2.34 7.16
N VAL A 16 5.23 1.06 6.70
CA VAL A 16 5.54 -0.12 7.52
C VAL A 16 6.77 -0.87 7.00
N ILE A 17 6.71 -1.42 5.77
CA ILE A 17 7.82 -2.18 5.15
C ILE A 17 8.53 -1.34 4.10
N ALA A 18 7.77 -0.56 3.35
CA ALA A 18 8.29 0.43 2.43
C ALA A 18 8.13 1.83 3.02
N ARG A 19 9.00 2.72 2.61
CA ARG A 19 8.97 4.10 3.07
C ARG A 19 7.86 4.86 2.36
N HIS A 20 7.39 5.93 2.97
CA HIS A 20 6.52 6.90 2.31
C HIS A 20 7.15 7.49 1.07
N GLN A 21 6.34 8.16 0.26
CA GLN A 21 6.76 8.86 -0.95
C GLN A 21 8.04 9.67 -0.71
N ARG A 22 8.94 9.61 -1.69
CA ARG A 22 10.23 10.31 -1.61
C ARG A 22 10.03 11.81 -1.42
N PRO A 23 10.68 12.45 -0.44
CA PRO A 23 10.66 13.90 -0.31
C PRO A 23 11.05 14.58 -1.63
N GLY A 24 10.39 15.68 -1.98
CA GLY A 24 10.61 16.41 -3.22
C GLY A 24 9.95 15.82 -4.47
N ALA A 25 9.27 14.67 -4.37
CA ALA A 25 8.62 14.05 -5.53
C ALA A 25 7.42 14.86 -6.04
N LEU A 26 6.58 15.33 -5.12
CA LEU A 26 5.43 16.19 -5.48
C LEU A 26 5.89 17.52 -6.05
N GLU A 27 6.94 18.12 -5.50
CA GLU A 27 7.57 19.34 -6.02
C GLU A 27 8.07 19.15 -7.46
N LYS A 28 8.73 18.01 -7.72
CA LYS A 28 9.23 17.70 -9.07
C LYS A 28 8.08 17.56 -10.07
N MET A 29 7.02 16.86 -9.69
CA MET A 29 5.84 16.66 -10.55
C MET A 29 5.05 17.97 -10.74
N ALA A 30 4.89 18.78 -9.68
CA ALA A 30 4.26 20.10 -9.76
C ALA A 30 5.02 21.03 -10.71
N ALA A 31 6.36 21.06 -10.62
CA ALA A 31 7.19 21.85 -11.53
C ALA A 31 7.05 21.40 -12.99
N ARG A 32 6.93 20.09 -13.23
CA ARG A 32 6.68 19.54 -14.58
C ARG A 32 5.34 19.99 -15.16
N CYS A 33 4.34 20.19 -14.30
CA CYS A 33 3.00 20.68 -14.66
C CYS A 33 2.90 22.22 -14.65
N HIS A 34 3.99 22.96 -14.45
CA HIS A 34 3.98 24.41 -14.29
C HIS A 34 2.98 24.91 -13.22
N SER A 35 2.75 24.10 -12.18
CA SER A 35 1.78 24.33 -11.12
C SER A 35 2.45 24.66 -9.79
N SER A 36 1.72 25.32 -8.90
CA SER A 36 2.14 25.42 -7.50
C SER A 36 2.08 24.05 -6.82
N LEU A 37 2.94 23.83 -5.82
CA LEU A 37 2.94 22.59 -5.04
C LEU A 37 1.57 22.33 -4.37
N ASP A 38 0.94 23.38 -3.83
CA ASP A 38 -0.35 23.24 -3.13
C ASP A 38 -1.47 22.79 -4.09
N ALA A 39 -1.56 23.43 -5.28
CA ALA A 39 -2.54 23.06 -6.27
C ALA A 39 -2.31 21.62 -6.77
N PHE A 40 -1.05 21.27 -7.07
CA PHE A 40 -0.68 19.93 -7.51
C PHE A 40 -1.01 18.86 -6.44
N THR A 41 -0.59 19.10 -5.20
CA THR A 41 -0.84 18.17 -4.08
C THR A 41 -2.34 17.96 -3.86
N THR A 42 -3.13 19.03 -3.95
CA THR A 42 -4.58 18.94 -3.83
C THR A 42 -5.18 18.08 -4.95
N ALA A 43 -4.83 18.34 -6.22
CA ALA A 43 -5.32 17.55 -7.36
C ALA A 43 -4.87 16.08 -7.27
N TYR A 44 -3.58 15.85 -6.97
CA TYR A 44 -2.98 14.51 -6.82
C TYR A 44 -3.76 13.65 -5.82
N TRP A 45 -4.01 14.15 -4.60
CA TRP A 45 -4.68 13.37 -3.56
C TRP A 45 -6.21 13.32 -3.75
N THR A 46 -6.83 14.33 -4.36
CA THR A 46 -8.27 14.32 -4.63
C THR A 46 -8.65 13.20 -5.60
N HIS A 47 -7.84 12.98 -6.63
CA HIS A 47 -8.12 11.97 -7.65
C HIS A 47 -7.49 10.60 -7.34
N ARG A 48 -6.65 10.47 -6.28
CA ARG A 48 -5.95 9.25 -5.93
C ARG A 48 -6.84 8.07 -5.50
N PRO A 49 -7.92 8.23 -4.71
CA PRO A 49 -8.67 7.10 -4.17
C PRO A 49 -9.27 6.16 -5.22
N PRO A 50 -9.90 6.60 -6.33
CA PRO A 50 -10.38 5.68 -7.36
C PRO A 50 -9.23 4.99 -8.12
N TYR A 51 -8.06 5.59 -8.23
CA TYR A 51 -6.88 4.99 -8.84
C TYR A 51 -6.29 3.90 -7.94
N ASP A 52 -6.10 4.17 -6.65
CA ASP A 52 -5.67 3.17 -5.67
C ASP A 52 -6.64 1.98 -5.56
N ALA A 53 -7.93 2.22 -5.77
CA ALA A 53 -8.94 1.17 -5.76
C ALA A 53 -9.11 0.45 -7.12
N GLY A 54 -8.27 0.74 -8.13
CA GLY A 54 -8.33 0.11 -9.45
C GLY A 54 -9.55 0.49 -10.30
N ARG A 55 -10.28 1.53 -9.92
CA ARG A 55 -11.43 2.04 -10.70
C ARG A 55 -11.01 2.98 -11.83
N HIS A 56 -9.84 3.60 -11.71
CA HIS A 56 -9.24 4.43 -12.74
C HIS A 56 -7.95 3.79 -13.25
N THR A 57 -7.66 3.98 -14.53
CA THR A 57 -6.35 3.68 -15.11
C THR A 57 -5.37 4.82 -14.79
N ALA A 58 -4.07 4.60 -14.98
CA ALA A 58 -3.07 5.66 -14.88
C ALA A 58 -3.40 6.85 -15.80
N SER A 59 -3.81 6.57 -17.05
CA SER A 59 -4.21 7.60 -18.01
C SER A 59 -5.37 8.42 -17.49
N THR A 60 -6.44 7.79 -17.00
CA THR A 60 -7.61 8.51 -16.43
C THR A 60 -7.20 9.36 -15.25
N TYR A 61 -6.46 8.79 -14.30
CA TYR A 61 -6.00 9.49 -13.09
C TYR A 61 -5.18 10.73 -13.43
N TRP A 62 -4.16 10.58 -14.28
CA TRP A 62 -3.29 11.72 -14.63
C TRP A 62 -3.99 12.75 -15.49
N THR A 63 -4.93 12.33 -16.36
CA THR A 63 -5.79 13.26 -17.09
C THR A 63 -6.64 14.09 -16.13
N ASP A 64 -7.27 13.47 -15.13
CA ASP A 64 -8.07 14.18 -14.11
C ASP A 64 -7.22 15.16 -13.30
N VAL A 65 -6.00 14.75 -12.89
CA VAL A 65 -5.06 15.62 -12.17
C VAL A 65 -4.67 16.82 -13.03
N LEU A 66 -4.28 16.60 -14.30
CA LEU A 66 -3.89 17.67 -15.21
C LEU A 66 -5.05 18.62 -15.51
N HIS A 67 -6.28 18.11 -15.74
CA HIS A 67 -7.47 18.93 -15.92
C HIS A 67 -7.75 19.81 -14.69
N ALA A 68 -7.57 19.29 -13.47
CA ALA A 68 -7.76 20.06 -12.25
C ALA A 68 -6.73 21.21 -12.10
N LEU A 69 -5.59 21.11 -12.77
CA LEU A 69 -4.52 22.14 -12.76
C LEU A 69 -4.61 23.12 -13.92
N SER A 70 -5.29 22.75 -15.01
CA SER A 70 -5.30 23.52 -16.25
C SER A 70 -6.21 24.75 -16.14
N HIS A 71 -5.77 25.87 -16.70
CA HIS A 71 -6.69 26.93 -17.10
C HIS A 71 -7.53 26.48 -18.31
N PRO A 72 -8.75 27.03 -18.51
CA PRO A 72 -9.70 26.58 -19.54
C PRO A 72 -9.19 26.56 -20.99
N ALA A 73 -7.98 27.04 -21.25
CA ALA A 73 -7.36 27.14 -22.59
C ALA A 73 -6.37 25.99 -22.92
N ASP A 74 -5.94 25.18 -21.94
CA ASP A 74 -4.92 24.14 -22.12
C ASP A 74 -5.60 22.75 -21.98
N THR A 75 -6.21 22.24 -23.05
CA THR A 75 -7.15 21.10 -22.96
C THR A 75 -6.59 19.74 -23.35
N ASP A 76 -5.34 19.61 -23.79
CA ASP A 76 -4.79 18.31 -24.17
C ASP A 76 -3.64 17.89 -23.25
N ALA A 77 -3.96 16.99 -22.31
CA ALA A 77 -2.94 16.25 -21.55
C ALA A 77 -2.14 15.40 -22.54
N ASP A 78 -0.93 15.86 -22.86
CA ASP A 78 0.01 15.15 -23.72
C ASP A 78 0.36 13.77 -23.11
N ALA A 79 0.26 12.71 -23.94
CA ALA A 79 0.54 11.33 -23.51
C ALA A 79 1.95 11.17 -22.93
N ASP A 80 2.93 11.91 -23.46
CA ASP A 80 4.32 11.87 -22.97
C ASP A 80 4.42 12.48 -21.57
N THR A 81 3.68 13.55 -21.29
CA THR A 81 3.60 14.16 -19.94
C THR A 81 2.95 13.21 -18.95
N ILE A 82 1.85 12.55 -19.31
CA ILE A 82 1.19 11.55 -18.47
C ILE A 82 2.15 10.42 -18.12
N GLU A 83 2.89 9.90 -19.10
CA GLU A 83 3.83 8.81 -18.87
C GLU A 83 5.01 9.24 -17.99
N GLU A 84 5.54 10.45 -18.17
CA GLU A 84 6.61 10.99 -17.33
C GLU A 84 6.16 11.16 -15.87
N LEU A 85 4.94 11.67 -15.64
CA LEU A 85 4.37 11.82 -14.30
C LEU A 85 4.15 10.45 -13.66
N ARG A 86 3.59 9.50 -14.40
CA ARG A 86 3.37 8.12 -13.95
C ARG A 86 4.68 7.46 -13.51
N LEU A 87 5.71 7.53 -14.33
CA LEU A 87 7.01 6.93 -14.01
C LEU A 87 7.69 7.63 -12.82
N THR A 88 7.57 8.96 -12.72
CA THR A 88 8.09 9.73 -11.59
C THR A 88 7.36 9.35 -10.30
N ASP A 89 6.04 9.16 -10.35
CA ASP A 89 5.25 8.74 -9.21
C ASP A 89 5.63 7.32 -8.75
N ILE A 90 5.70 6.36 -9.67
CA ILE A 90 6.16 4.99 -9.38
C ILE A 90 7.54 5.00 -8.70
N ASP A 91 8.53 5.71 -9.26
CA ASP A 91 9.86 5.82 -8.64
C ASP A 91 9.81 6.42 -7.24
N SER A 92 8.92 7.39 -7.03
CA SER A 92 8.81 8.09 -5.75
C SER A 92 8.41 7.19 -4.57
N TRP A 93 7.70 6.08 -4.84
CA TRP A 93 7.24 5.09 -3.88
C TRP A 93 8.11 3.81 -3.83
N SER A 94 9.26 3.79 -4.48
CA SER A 94 10.08 2.58 -4.68
C SER A 94 10.94 2.18 -3.48
N ARG A 95 11.11 3.04 -2.46
CA ARG A 95 12.05 2.81 -1.36
C ARG A 95 11.51 1.83 -0.33
N VAL A 96 12.32 0.85 0.03
CA VAL A 96 12.01 -0.14 1.07
C VAL A 96 12.90 0.03 2.31
N ASP A 97 12.50 -0.60 3.41
CA ASP A 97 13.28 -0.76 4.63
C ASP A 97 13.78 -2.20 4.71
N GLU A 98 15.06 -2.41 4.40
CA GLU A 98 15.67 -3.75 4.35
C GLU A 98 15.64 -4.45 5.71
N ASP A 99 15.77 -3.71 6.82
CA ASP A 99 15.69 -4.27 8.17
C ASP A 99 14.27 -4.75 8.47
N MET A 100 13.27 -4.03 7.97
CA MET A 100 11.88 -4.44 8.12
C MET A 100 11.55 -5.64 7.23
N ILE A 101 12.06 -5.68 5.99
CA ILE A 101 11.95 -6.87 5.13
C ILE A 101 12.56 -8.11 5.81
N ALA A 102 13.76 -7.98 6.35
CA ALA A 102 14.42 -9.08 7.07
C ALA A 102 13.58 -9.55 8.27
N TYR A 103 13.01 -8.63 9.04
CA TYR A 103 12.11 -8.95 10.14
C TYR A 103 10.86 -9.70 9.66
N VAL A 104 10.16 -9.19 8.66
CA VAL A 104 8.95 -9.81 8.08
C VAL A 104 9.25 -11.23 7.61
N ARG A 105 10.36 -11.43 6.89
CA ARG A 105 10.80 -12.76 6.44
C ARG A 105 11.10 -13.71 7.60
N SER A 106 11.63 -13.22 8.71
CA SER A 106 11.94 -14.02 9.89
C SER A 106 10.70 -14.62 10.56
N LEU A 107 9.54 -13.99 10.41
CA LEU A 107 8.27 -14.43 10.98
C LEU A 107 7.71 -15.68 10.29
N ARG A 108 8.11 -15.98 9.05
CA ARG A 108 7.56 -17.08 8.23
C ARG A 108 7.72 -18.46 8.84
N ASN A 109 8.67 -18.65 9.75
CA ASN A 109 8.83 -19.90 10.48
C ASN A 109 7.84 -20.07 11.64
N ARG A 110 7.09 -19.00 12.00
CA ARG A 110 6.20 -18.96 13.16
C ARG A 110 4.75 -18.65 12.80
N ALA A 111 4.54 -17.93 11.70
CA ALA A 111 3.24 -17.49 11.24
C ALA A 111 3.16 -17.54 9.71
N ARG A 112 1.95 -17.46 9.19
CA ARG A 112 1.72 -17.04 7.80
C ARG A 112 1.91 -15.52 7.75
N VAL A 113 2.51 -15.03 6.68
CA VAL A 113 2.80 -13.61 6.51
C VAL A 113 2.19 -13.14 5.21
N ALA A 114 1.40 -12.08 5.28
CA ALA A 114 0.69 -11.53 4.13
C ALA A 114 0.80 -10.00 4.08
N LEU A 115 0.44 -9.43 2.95
CA LEU A 115 0.47 -8.00 2.68
C LEU A 115 -0.87 -7.52 2.14
N LEU A 116 -1.33 -6.35 2.62
CA LEU A 116 -2.47 -5.61 2.07
C LEU A 116 -2.11 -4.14 1.95
N SER A 117 -1.94 -3.64 0.72
CA SER A 117 -1.53 -2.27 0.45
C SER A 117 -2.49 -1.52 -0.46
N ASN A 118 -2.71 -0.24 -0.15
CA ASN A 118 -3.35 0.69 -1.08
C ASN A 118 -2.30 1.16 -2.10
N ILE A 119 -2.43 0.69 -3.33
CA ILE A 119 -1.49 0.94 -4.42
C ILE A 119 -2.19 0.71 -5.78
N PRO A 120 -2.05 1.61 -6.77
CA PRO A 120 -2.59 1.40 -8.11
C PRO A 120 -2.02 0.14 -8.78
N ALA A 121 -2.73 -0.40 -9.75
CA ALA A 121 -2.36 -1.67 -10.37
C ALA A 121 -1.00 -1.61 -11.10
N ASP A 122 -0.71 -0.54 -11.83
CA ASP A 122 0.57 -0.37 -12.54
C ASP A 122 1.75 -0.09 -11.60
N HIS A 123 1.53 0.62 -10.48
CA HIS A 123 2.52 0.74 -9.40
C HIS A 123 2.80 -0.62 -8.76
N ALA A 124 1.75 -1.43 -8.53
CA ALA A 124 1.88 -2.78 -8.01
C ALA A 124 2.72 -3.67 -8.94
N ASP A 125 2.53 -3.55 -10.27
CA ASP A 125 3.31 -4.28 -11.27
C ASP A 125 4.80 -3.91 -11.20
N ALA A 126 5.09 -2.62 -11.15
CA ALA A 126 6.46 -2.12 -11.03
C ALA A 126 7.11 -2.54 -9.70
N PHE A 127 6.36 -2.46 -8.59
CA PHE A 127 6.85 -2.84 -7.27
C PHE A 127 7.13 -4.35 -7.17
N LEU A 128 6.25 -5.20 -7.71
CA LEU A 128 6.47 -6.65 -7.77
C LEU A 128 7.71 -7.01 -8.59
N ALA A 129 7.92 -6.35 -9.72
CA ALA A 129 9.09 -6.58 -10.56
C ALA A 129 10.40 -6.19 -9.85
N ALA A 130 10.37 -5.14 -9.03
CA ALA A 130 11.53 -4.63 -8.30
C ALA A 130 11.77 -5.33 -6.96
N GLN A 131 10.77 -6.02 -6.37
CA GLN A 131 10.80 -6.54 -5.00
C GLN A 131 10.54 -8.06 -4.92
N PRO A 132 11.53 -8.91 -5.28
CA PRO A 132 11.36 -10.37 -5.32
C PRO A 132 10.98 -11.00 -3.97
N TRP A 133 11.28 -10.34 -2.83
CA TRP A 133 10.95 -10.83 -1.49
C TRP A 133 9.43 -10.99 -1.27
N LEU A 134 8.59 -10.31 -2.05
CA LEU A 134 7.14 -10.45 -2.01
C LEU A 134 6.68 -11.88 -2.37
N ASN A 135 7.46 -12.59 -3.20
CA ASN A 135 7.18 -13.98 -3.53
C ASN A 135 7.35 -14.93 -2.34
N ASP A 136 7.99 -14.47 -1.28
CA ASP A 136 8.15 -15.23 -0.04
C ASP A 136 6.91 -15.18 0.85
N LEU A 137 5.95 -14.28 0.60
CA LEU A 137 4.76 -14.10 1.42
C LEU A 137 3.67 -15.12 1.05
N ASP A 138 2.85 -15.49 2.04
CA ASP A 138 1.74 -16.43 1.85
C ASP A 138 0.61 -15.81 1.02
N HIS A 139 0.47 -14.47 1.02
CA HIS A 139 -0.47 -13.73 0.17
C HIS A 139 -0.04 -12.26 0.03
N VAL A 140 -0.28 -11.69 -1.16
CA VAL A 140 -0.06 -10.27 -1.45
C VAL A 140 -1.31 -9.71 -2.09
N ALA A 141 -1.95 -8.76 -1.42
CA ALA A 141 -3.13 -8.05 -1.90
C ALA A 141 -2.81 -6.58 -2.16
N PHE A 142 -2.97 -6.16 -3.40
CA PHE A 142 -2.85 -4.78 -3.83
C PHE A 142 -4.22 -4.23 -4.22
N SER A 143 -4.63 -3.13 -3.62
CA SER A 143 -5.98 -2.54 -3.78
C SER A 143 -6.38 -2.32 -5.22
N GLY A 144 -5.44 -1.85 -6.06
CA GLY A 144 -5.67 -1.63 -7.48
C GLY A 144 -5.94 -2.90 -8.29
N ARG A 145 -5.54 -4.09 -7.77
CA ARG A 145 -5.80 -5.39 -8.40
C ARG A 145 -7.05 -6.08 -7.85
N ILE A 146 -7.35 -5.87 -6.56
CA ILE A 146 -8.50 -6.50 -5.91
C ILE A 146 -9.79 -5.66 -5.97
N GLY A 147 -9.69 -4.41 -6.45
CA GLY A 147 -10.84 -3.50 -6.59
C GLY A 147 -11.36 -2.90 -5.29
N ALA A 148 -10.61 -3.02 -4.18
CA ALA A 148 -11.00 -2.55 -2.86
C ALA A 148 -9.78 -2.02 -2.09
N ALA A 149 -9.89 -0.80 -1.56
CA ALA A 149 -8.82 -0.13 -0.83
C ALA A 149 -9.19 0.04 0.66
N LYS A 150 -8.22 -0.10 1.55
CA LYS A 150 -8.40 0.26 2.97
C LYS A 150 -8.83 1.73 3.07
N PRO A 151 -9.74 2.09 3.96
CA PRO A 151 -10.33 1.31 5.05
C PRO A 151 -11.60 0.51 4.67
N ASP A 152 -11.92 0.31 3.38
CA ASP A 152 -13.10 -0.48 2.99
C ASP A 152 -13.00 -1.91 3.57
N PRO A 153 -14.03 -2.40 4.31
CA PRO A 153 -14.08 -3.76 4.81
C PRO A 153 -13.87 -4.85 3.74
N ALA A 154 -14.18 -4.56 2.48
CA ALA A 154 -13.98 -5.50 1.37
C ALA A 154 -12.50 -5.87 1.17
N ALA A 155 -11.58 -4.92 1.38
CA ALA A 155 -10.14 -5.18 1.29
C ALA A 155 -9.66 -6.21 2.32
N PHE A 156 -10.12 -6.10 3.56
CA PHE A 156 -9.78 -7.05 4.64
C PHE A 156 -10.43 -8.42 4.42
N ARG A 157 -11.71 -8.43 4.01
CA ARG A 157 -12.42 -9.69 3.69
C ARG A 157 -11.79 -10.44 2.52
N HIS A 158 -11.20 -9.73 1.56
CA HIS A 158 -10.41 -10.36 0.49
C HIS A 158 -9.29 -11.22 1.09
N CYS A 159 -8.49 -10.68 2.03
CA CYS A 159 -7.40 -11.41 2.67
C CYS A 159 -7.92 -12.60 3.50
N VAL A 160 -9.03 -12.44 4.22
CA VAL A 160 -9.69 -13.52 4.97
C VAL A 160 -10.05 -14.68 4.04
N THR A 161 -10.68 -14.37 2.90
CA THR A 161 -11.10 -15.37 1.91
C THR A 161 -9.89 -16.02 1.24
N ALA A 162 -8.92 -15.24 0.78
CA ALA A 162 -7.74 -15.73 0.07
C ALA A 162 -6.87 -16.65 0.95
N LEU A 163 -6.80 -16.37 2.23
CA LEU A 163 -6.01 -17.13 3.19
C LEU A 163 -6.81 -18.24 3.90
N HIS A 164 -8.11 -18.39 3.63
CA HIS A 164 -8.99 -19.40 4.24
C HIS A 164 -8.85 -19.44 5.77
N ALA A 165 -8.92 -18.28 6.43
CA ALA A 165 -8.71 -18.15 7.87
C ALA A 165 -9.84 -17.32 8.52
N ALA A 166 -10.05 -17.48 9.83
CA ALA A 166 -10.97 -16.63 10.54
C ALA A 166 -10.38 -15.22 10.74
N PRO A 167 -11.19 -14.13 10.75
CA PRO A 167 -10.67 -12.79 11.03
C PRO A 167 -9.85 -12.70 12.32
N SER A 168 -10.26 -13.43 13.36
CA SER A 168 -9.55 -13.51 14.65
C SER A 168 -8.15 -14.12 14.57
N ASP A 169 -7.80 -14.78 13.47
CA ASP A 169 -6.46 -15.34 13.26
C ASP A 169 -5.46 -14.32 12.69
N PHE A 170 -5.94 -13.11 12.36
CA PHE A 170 -5.11 -12.04 11.81
C PHE A 170 -4.68 -11.05 12.89
N LEU A 171 -3.42 -10.65 12.84
CA LEU A 171 -2.89 -9.41 13.39
C LEU A 171 -2.57 -8.48 12.22
N PHE A 172 -3.36 -7.43 12.05
CA PHE A 172 -3.14 -6.41 11.02
C PHE A 172 -2.25 -5.30 11.57
N VAL A 173 -1.20 -4.94 10.82
CA VAL A 173 -0.19 -3.93 11.18
C VAL A 173 -0.18 -2.85 10.09
N ASP A 174 -0.49 -1.61 10.48
CA ASP A 174 -0.60 -0.46 9.56
C ASP A 174 -0.24 0.81 10.33
N ASP A 175 0.39 1.79 9.71
CA ASP A 175 0.77 3.06 10.34
C ASP A 175 -0.42 4.02 10.51
N ARG A 176 -1.57 3.74 9.86
CA ARG A 176 -2.80 4.55 9.92
C ARG A 176 -3.83 3.93 10.84
N GLU A 177 -4.15 4.65 11.93
CA GLU A 177 -5.13 4.19 12.92
C GLU A 177 -6.50 3.88 12.30
N GLU A 178 -6.94 4.64 11.28
CA GLU A 178 -8.23 4.40 10.60
C GLU A 178 -8.28 3.01 9.94
N ASN A 179 -7.18 2.55 9.33
CA ASN A 179 -7.09 1.23 8.72
C ASN A 179 -7.11 0.14 9.79
N VAL A 180 -6.39 0.35 10.89
CA VAL A 180 -6.38 -0.59 12.03
C VAL A 180 -7.79 -0.72 12.63
N ARG A 181 -8.50 0.38 12.84
CA ARG A 181 -9.89 0.35 13.32
C ARG A 181 -10.83 -0.38 12.35
N ALA A 182 -10.66 -0.19 11.05
CA ALA A 182 -11.47 -0.89 10.05
C ALA A 182 -11.18 -2.40 10.03
N ALA A 183 -9.94 -2.83 10.20
CA ALA A 183 -9.57 -4.23 10.36
C ALA A 183 -10.20 -4.84 11.63
N GLN A 184 -10.18 -4.11 12.76
CA GLN A 184 -10.83 -4.53 14.00
C GLN A 184 -12.33 -4.65 13.84
N ALA A 185 -12.98 -3.76 13.09
CA ALA A 185 -14.40 -3.83 12.80
C ALA A 185 -14.82 -5.07 12.01
N VAL A 186 -13.92 -5.69 11.25
CA VAL A 186 -14.16 -6.98 10.58
C VAL A 186 -13.74 -8.19 11.43
N GLY A 187 -13.28 -7.97 12.67
CA GLY A 187 -12.93 -9.01 13.64
C GLY A 187 -11.46 -9.40 13.67
N MET A 188 -10.58 -8.67 13.00
CA MET A 188 -9.13 -8.85 13.10
C MET A 188 -8.60 -8.24 14.41
N ASN A 189 -7.42 -8.70 14.85
CA ASN A 189 -6.62 -7.93 15.80
C ASN A 189 -5.83 -6.88 15.02
N GLY A 190 -5.50 -5.75 15.66
CA GLY A 190 -4.84 -4.66 14.97
C GLY A 190 -3.80 -3.98 15.83
N HIS A 191 -2.73 -3.53 15.20
CA HIS A 191 -1.64 -2.76 15.83
C HIS A 191 -1.29 -1.57 14.94
N VAL A 192 -1.29 -0.37 15.52
CA VAL A 192 -0.79 0.84 14.84
C VAL A 192 0.73 0.80 14.88
N PHE A 193 1.34 0.76 13.71
CA PHE A 193 2.81 0.68 13.58
C PHE A 193 3.45 2.05 13.84
N ASP A 194 4.44 2.07 14.68
CA ASP A 194 5.34 3.19 14.88
C ASP A 194 6.78 2.81 14.54
N SER A 195 7.23 1.68 15.08
CA SER A 195 8.58 1.17 14.83
C SER A 195 8.63 -0.35 14.94
N ARG A 196 9.67 -0.95 14.34
CA ARG A 196 9.96 -2.38 14.52
C ARG A 196 10.20 -2.75 15.99
N ALA A 197 10.82 -1.85 16.77
CA ALA A 197 11.12 -2.10 18.16
C ALA A 197 9.86 -2.25 19.02
N GLU A 198 8.81 -1.48 18.72
CA GLU A 198 7.51 -1.57 19.38
C GLU A 198 6.66 -2.72 18.85
N LEU A 199 6.74 -3.01 17.55
CA LEU A 199 6.00 -4.09 16.92
C LEU A 199 6.46 -5.48 17.39
N ALA A 200 7.77 -5.71 17.50
CA ALA A 200 8.32 -7.04 17.76
C ALA A 200 7.73 -7.72 19.03
N PRO A 201 7.64 -7.07 20.20
CA PRO A 201 7.01 -7.67 21.36
C PRO A 201 5.51 -7.93 21.20
N VAL A 202 4.80 -7.13 20.41
CA VAL A 202 3.37 -7.35 20.11
C VAL A 202 3.19 -8.61 19.29
N VAL A 203 3.99 -8.78 18.24
CA VAL A 203 3.98 -9.99 17.41
C VAL A 203 4.39 -11.21 18.23
N ASP A 204 5.40 -11.09 19.10
CA ASP A 204 5.85 -12.19 19.96
C ASP A 204 4.78 -12.63 20.96
N ALA A 205 4.02 -11.68 21.52
CA ALA A 205 2.88 -11.99 22.39
C ALA A 205 1.68 -12.58 21.62
N TRP A 206 1.51 -12.19 20.36
CA TRP A 206 0.44 -12.66 19.48
C TRP A 206 0.67 -14.10 19.00
N LEU A 207 1.92 -14.46 18.70
CA LEU A 207 2.26 -15.78 18.20
C LEU A 207 2.37 -16.80 19.34
N PRO A 208 2.03 -18.09 19.11
CA PRO A 208 2.20 -19.13 20.10
C PRO A 208 3.67 -19.20 20.58
N SER A 209 3.84 -19.43 21.86
CA SER A 209 5.15 -19.73 22.44
C SER A 209 5.79 -20.92 21.72
N ARG A 210 7.10 -20.88 21.52
CA ARG A 210 7.87 -21.97 20.92
C ARG A 210 7.87 -23.20 21.79
#